data_de03e6f71dcc9b921ba7b2f92b299a86
#
_entry.id   de03e6f71dcc9b921ba7b2f92b299a86
#
_cell.length_a   1.000
_cell.length_b   1.000
_cell.length_c   1.000
_cell.angle_alpha   90.00
_cell.angle_beta   90.00
_cell.angle_gamma   90.00
#
_symmetry.space_group_name_H-M   'P 1'
#
loop_
_entity.id
_entity.type
_entity.pdbx_description
1 polymer ?
#
loop_
_entity_poly.entity_id
_entity_poly.type
_entity_poly.pdbx_seq_one_letter_code
_entity_poly.pdbx_strand_id
1 'polypeptide(L)'
;MQTPETLVAQRRLARQARQRFVEGLCASLPDLHKTVGEFLSALMAQTGTQREMQTRRDAWLLYQQHQAAWLDGTAKAWRDAVLPASSAGPGGRAVNLSFELLSDDVVENKIVASRMALTVAEQVSQQFDSLRQRTQVLEGQDMDSTDILRAETICLKLVEQWVEAGLPRTDLLRVIDPLQRE
;
A
#
# COMPACT_ATOMS: atom_id res chain seq x y z
N MET A 1 -1.06 -36.75 10.73
CA MET A 1 -1.73 -36.60 9.42
C MET A 1 -2.86 -35.61 9.59
N GLN A 2 -2.80 -34.47 8.91
CA GLN A 2 -3.92 -33.49 8.96
C GLN A 2 -5.03 -34.00 8.04
N THR A 3 -6.27 -33.96 8.52
CA THR A 3 -7.43 -34.33 7.69
C THR A 3 -7.71 -33.25 6.66
N PRO A 4 -8.27 -33.59 5.49
CA PRO A 4 -8.63 -32.57 4.46
C PRO A 4 -9.54 -31.47 4.99
N GLU A 5 -10.43 -31.78 5.93
CA GLU A 5 -11.32 -30.82 6.56
C GLU A 5 -10.56 -29.79 7.41
N THR A 6 -9.51 -30.23 8.12
CA THR A 6 -8.66 -29.34 8.93
C THR A 6 -7.93 -28.34 8.03
N LEU A 7 -7.42 -28.77 6.87
CA LEU A 7 -6.74 -27.89 5.91
C LEU A 7 -7.68 -26.84 5.31
N VAL A 8 -8.92 -27.22 5.01
CA VAL A 8 -9.94 -26.27 4.50
C VAL A 8 -10.28 -25.24 5.56
N ALA A 9 -10.45 -25.66 6.81
CA ALA A 9 -10.72 -24.75 7.94
C ALA A 9 -9.56 -23.76 8.17
N GLN A 10 -8.32 -24.24 8.12
CA GLN A 10 -7.11 -23.42 8.27
C GLN A 10 -6.98 -22.35 7.19
N ARG A 11 -7.17 -22.71 5.91
CA ARG A 11 -7.17 -21.76 4.78
C ARG A 11 -8.28 -20.72 4.91
N ARG A 12 -9.45 -21.12 5.40
CA ARG A 12 -10.55 -20.20 5.66
C ARG A 12 -10.17 -19.18 6.74
N LEU A 13 -9.53 -19.61 7.81
CA LEU A 13 -9.05 -18.71 8.88
C LEU A 13 -7.97 -17.75 8.37
N ALA A 14 -7.02 -18.21 7.58
CA ALA A 14 -5.99 -17.37 6.97
C ALA A 14 -6.60 -16.28 6.07
N ARG A 15 -7.60 -16.65 5.27
CA ARG A 15 -8.34 -15.68 4.44
C ARG A 15 -9.12 -14.67 5.28
N GLN A 16 -9.78 -15.11 6.33
CA GLN A 16 -10.49 -14.21 7.26
C GLN A 16 -9.55 -13.25 7.97
N ALA A 17 -8.34 -13.69 8.32
CA ALA A 17 -7.31 -12.82 8.90
C ALA A 17 -6.92 -11.70 7.93
N ARG A 18 -6.66 -12.02 6.65
CA ARG A 18 -6.38 -11.01 5.62
C ARG A 18 -7.54 -10.04 5.41
N GLN A 19 -8.77 -10.55 5.37
CA GLN A 19 -9.96 -9.69 5.22
C GLN A 19 -10.06 -8.69 6.37
N ARG A 20 -9.96 -9.15 7.62
CA ARG A 20 -10.02 -8.27 8.79
C ARG A 20 -8.87 -7.26 8.82
N PHE A 21 -7.68 -7.69 8.44
CA PHE A 21 -6.53 -6.81 8.33
C PHE A 21 -6.77 -5.69 7.30
N VAL A 22 -7.25 -6.03 6.10
CA VAL A 22 -7.58 -5.05 5.06
C VAL A 22 -8.74 -4.15 5.45
N GLU A 23 -9.76 -4.66 6.14
CA GLU A 23 -10.84 -3.83 6.68
C GLU A 23 -10.31 -2.80 7.67
N GLY A 24 -9.37 -3.19 8.53
CA GLY A 24 -8.67 -2.27 9.43
C GLY A 24 -7.87 -1.21 8.69
N LEU A 25 -7.11 -1.58 7.66
CA LEU A 25 -6.40 -0.63 6.79
C LEU A 25 -7.37 0.35 6.11
N CYS A 26 -8.46 -0.15 5.54
CA CYS A 26 -9.46 0.72 4.91
C CYS A 26 -10.12 1.68 5.92
N ALA A 27 -10.31 1.26 7.16
CA ALA A 27 -10.86 2.09 8.22
C ALA A 27 -9.90 3.22 8.64
N SER A 28 -8.58 3.08 8.42
CA SER A 28 -7.59 4.12 8.72
C SER A 28 -7.38 5.14 7.58
N LEU A 29 -7.93 4.90 6.39
CA LEU A 29 -7.78 5.82 5.25
C LEU A 29 -8.27 7.26 5.53
N PRO A 30 -9.38 7.49 6.26
CA PRO A 30 -9.79 8.85 6.62
C PRO A 30 -8.75 9.59 7.48
N ASP A 31 -8.09 8.89 8.41
CA ASP A 31 -7.03 9.47 9.24
C ASP A 31 -5.79 9.78 8.41
N LEU A 32 -5.42 8.89 7.50
CA LEU A 32 -4.34 9.12 6.54
C LEU A 32 -4.64 10.35 5.67
N HIS A 33 -5.86 10.44 5.12
CA HIS A 33 -6.30 11.60 4.35
C HIS A 33 -6.17 12.89 5.13
N LYS A 34 -6.65 12.90 6.38
CA LYS A 34 -6.56 14.05 7.27
C LYS A 34 -5.11 14.47 7.49
N THR A 35 -4.23 13.53 7.81
CA THR A 35 -2.80 13.77 8.04
C THR A 35 -2.11 14.36 6.80
N VAL A 36 -2.34 13.78 5.62
CA VAL A 36 -1.80 14.29 4.35
C VAL A 36 -2.33 15.71 4.06
N GLY A 37 -3.63 15.93 4.27
CA GLY A 37 -4.26 17.22 4.07
C GLY A 37 -3.71 18.30 5.00
N GLU A 38 -3.56 18.00 6.28
CA GLU A 38 -2.97 18.90 7.27
C GLU A 38 -1.52 19.25 6.94
N PHE A 39 -0.73 18.26 6.51
CA PHE A 39 0.65 18.45 6.10
C PHE A 39 0.76 19.37 4.88
N LEU A 40 0.02 19.10 3.81
CA LEU A 40 0.03 19.93 2.60
C LEU A 40 -0.49 21.35 2.89
N SER A 41 -1.48 21.51 3.76
CA SER A 41 -1.96 22.81 4.22
C SER A 41 -0.89 23.58 5.00
N ALA A 42 -0.15 22.90 5.88
CA ALA A 42 0.95 23.49 6.62
C ALA A 42 2.11 23.91 5.69
N LEU A 43 2.39 23.12 4.64
CA LEU A 43 3.36 23.51 3.61
C LEU A 43 2.97 24.78 2.86
N MET A 44 1.67 24.97 2.57
CA MET A 44 1.17 26.21 1.94
C MET A 44 1.41 27.44 2.80
N ALA A 45 1.32 27.32 4.12
CA ALA A 45 1.50 28.42 5.05
C ALA A 45 2.98 28.84 5.23
N GLN A 46 3.94 28.03 4.75
CA GLN A 46 5.36 28.37 4.86
C GLN A 46 5.75 29.48 3.89
N THR A 47 6.54 30.44 4.38
CA THR A 47 7.16 31.46 3.55
C THR A 47 8.19 30.86 2.58
N GLY A 48 8.35 31.47 1.43
CA GLY A 48 9.28 31.02 0.40
C GLY A 48 9.29 31.95 -0.80
N THR A 49 10.00 31.58 -1.84
CA THR A 49 9.96 32.28 -3.12
C THR A 49 8.56 32.16 -3.74
N GLN A 50 8.21 33.12 -4.60
CA GLN A 50 6.91 33.10 -5.29
C GLN A 50 6.67 31.78 -6.03
N ARG A 51 7.71 31.21 -6.65
CA ARG A 51 7.64 29.93 -7.35
C ARG A 51 7.36 28.76 -6.40
N GLU A 52 8.01 28.73 -5.25
CA GLU A 52 7.79 27.68 -4.22
C GLU A 52 6.38 27.77 -3.66
N MET A 53 5.90 28.97 -3.34
CA MET A 53 4.54 29.17 -2.84
C MET A 53 3.50 28.74 -3.87
N GLN A 54 3.72 29.06 -5.15
CA GLN A 54 2.82 28.61 -6.22
C GLN A 54 2.82 27.09 -6.33
N THR A 55 4.00 26.43 -6.35
CA THR A 55 4.11 24.97 -6.41
C THR A 55 3.39 24.27 -5.26
N ARG A 56 3.52 24.81 -4.03
CA ARG A 56 2.82 24.24 -2.85
C ARG A 56 1.32 24.39 -2.93
N ARG A 57 0.86 25.55 -3.43
CA ARG A 57 -0.56 25.81 -3.66
C ARG A 57 -1.14 24.88 -4.71
N ASP A 58 -0.43 24.68 -5.81
CA ASP A 58 -0.86 23.78 -6.90
C ASP A 58 -0.94 22.34 -6.40
N ALA A 59 0.03 21.85 -5.62
CA ALA A 59 0.02 20.54 -5.00
C ALA A 59 -1.20 20.35 -4.07
N TRP A 60 -1.50 21.36 -3.24
CA TRP A 60 -2.68 21.34 -2.37
C TRP A 60 -3.99 21.26 -3.16
N LEU A 61 -4.15 22.11 -4.17
CA LEU A 61 -5.36 22.14 -5.00
C LEU A 61 -5.55 20.83 -5.75
N LEU A 62 -4.47 20.29 -6.32
CA LEU A 62 -4.51 19.01 -7.02
C LEU A 62 -4.88 17.86 -6.08
N TYR A 63 -4.31 17.84 -4.86
CA TYR A 63 -4.68 16.87 -3.85
C TYR A 63 -6.17 16.96 -3.49
N GLN A 64 -6.70 18.18 -3.24
CA GLN A 64 -8.12 18.38 -2.94
C GLN A 64 -9.03 17.85 -4.06
N GLN A 65 -8.61 17.99 -5.29
CA GLN A 65 -9.39 17.54 -6.45
C GLN A 65 -9.39 16.00 -6.58
N HIS A 66 -8.27 15.33 -6.28
CA HIS A 66 -8.06 13.93 -6.60
C HIS A 66 -8.07 12.98 -5.38
N GLN A 67 -8.13 13.51 -4.16
CA GLN A 67 -8.08 12.73 -2.92
C GLN A 67 -9.11 11.59 -2.86
N ALA A 68 -10.35 11.86 -3.26
CA ALA A 68 -11.41 10.86 -3.22
C ALA A 68 -11.11 9.67 -4.14
N ALA A 69 -10.65 9.94 -5.36
CA ALA A 69 -10.27 8.89 -6.31
C ALA A 69 -9.09 8.06 -5.79
N TRP A 70 -8.09 8.72 -5.15
CA TRP A 70 -6.97 8.03 -4.52
C TRP A 70 -7.40 7.10 -3.38
N LEU A 71 -8.25 7.59 -2.46
CA LEU A 71 -8.71 6.81 -1.30
C LEU A 71 -9.57 5.62 -1.72
N ASP A 72 -10.52 5.84 -2.64
CA ASP A 72 -11.39 4.79 -3.15
C ASP A 72 -10.61 3.74 -3.94
N GLY A 73 -9.68 4.18 -4.79
CA GLY A 73 -8.78 3.30 -5.53
C GLY A 73 -7.91 2.46 -4.60
N THR A 74 -7.32 3.07 -3.56
CA THR A 74 -6.50 2.38 -2.57
C THR A 74 -7.31 1.33 -1.81
N ALA A 75 -8.50 1.70 -1.31
CA ALA A 75 -9.38 0.77 -0.60
C ALA A 75 -9.75 -0.43 -1.48
N LYS A 76 -10.05 -0.19 -2.75
CA LYS A 76 -10.35 -1.24 -3.72
C LYS A 76 -9.13 -2.12 -3.97
N ALA A 77 -7.96 -1.54 -4.26
CA ALA A 77 -6.74 -2.28 -4.53
C ALA A 77 -6.30 -3.17 -3.36
N TRP A 78 -6.48 -2.70 -2.12
CA TRP A 78 -6.21 -3.51 -0.92
C TRP A 78 -7.21 -4.66 -0.76
N ARG A 79 -8.51 -4.45 -1.01
CA ARG A 79 -9.53 -5.52 -0.96
C ARG A 79 -9.30 -6.57 -2.04
N ASP A 80 -8.92 -6.16 -3.23
CA ASP A 80 -8.63 -7.07 -4.34
C ASP A 80 -7.38 -7.94 -4.07
N ALA A 81 -6.43 -7.42 -3.28
CA ALA A 81 -5.21 -8.13 -2.88
C ALA A 81 -5.39 -9.13 -1.72
N VAL A 82 -6.59 -9.29 -1.16
CA VAL A 82 -6.89 -10.28 -0.09
C VAL A 82 -6.72 -11.72 -0.59
N LEU A 83 -6.99 -11.97 -1.87
CA LEU A 83 -6.82 -13.28 -2.47
C LEU A 83 -5.38 -13.41 -2.99
N PRO A 84 -4.63 -14.44 -2.54
CA PRO A 84 -3.30 -14.69 -3.12
C PRO A 84 -3.43 -14.96 -4.62
N ALA A 85 -2.46 -14.47 -5.39
CA ALA A 85 -2.43 -14.62 -6.84
C ALA A 85 -2.49 -16.09 -7.30
N SER A 86 -2.06 -17.04 -6.46
CA SER A 86 -2.13 -18.48 -6.69
C SER A 86 -3.55 -19.08 -6.63
N SER A 87 -4.56 -18.35 -6.15
CA SER A 87 -5.95 -18.82 -6.11
C SER A 87 -6.76 -18.50 -7.39
N ALA A 88 -6.20 -17.73 -8.30
CA ALA A 88 -6.69 -17.63 -9.66
C ALA A 88 -6.38 -18.97 -10.36
N GLY A 89 -7.45 -19.75 -10.70
CA GLY A 89 -7.36 -21.08 -11.28
C GLY A 89 -6.42 -21.20 -12.50
N PRO A 90 -6.30 -22.38 -13.14
CA PRO A 90 -5.27 -22.67 -14.16
C PRO A 90 -5.31 -21.81 -15.44
N GLY A 91 -6.08 -20.72 -15.44
CA GLY A 91 -6.04 -19.63 -16.42
C GLY A 91 -5.38 -18.35 -15.89
N GLY A 92 -4.88 -18.36 -14.66
CA GLY A 92 -4.10 -17.25 -14.08
C GLY A 92 -2.82 -17.10 -14.89
N ARG A 93 -2.71 -15.96 -15.56
CA ARG A 93 -1.53 -15.48 -16.29
C ARG A 93 -0.29 -15.89 -15.51
N ALA A 94 0.40 -16.93 -16.03
CA ALA A 94 1.81 -17.12 -15.72
C ALA A 94 2.42 -15.73 -15.87
N VAL A 95 3.01 -15.19 -14.79
CA VAL A 95 3.86 -14.02 -14.89
C VAL A 95 4.95 -14.48 -15.83
N ASN A 96 4.75 -14.22 -17.13
CA ASN A 96 5.81 -14.29 -18.09
C ASN A 96 6.92 -13.43 -17.49
N LEU A 97 8.02 -14.08 -17.14
CA LEU A 97 9.32 -13.47 -17.02
C LEU A 97 9.79 -13.08 -18.45
N SER A 98 8.86 -12.51 -19.25
CA SER A 98 9.27 -11.66 -20.34
C SER A 98 9.93 -10.47 -19.65
N PHE A 99 11.17 -10.22 -20.02
CA PHE A 99 11.87 -8.94 -19.83
C PHE A 99 11.06 -7.87 -20.58
N GLU A 100 9.81 -7.63 -20.19
CA GLU A 100 9.16 -6.38 -20.44
C GLU A 100 10.01 -5.36 -19.69
N LEU A 101 10.60 -4.45 -20.44
CA LEU A 101 11.15 -3.21 -19.91
C LEU A 101 10.09 -2.68 -18.95
N LEU A 102 10.31 -2.92 -17.65
CA LEU A 102 9.48 -2.33 -16.61
C LEU A 102 9.53 -0.84 -16.89
N SER A 103 8.40 -0.21 -17.16
CA SER A 103 8.39 1.22 -17.40
C SER A 103 9.07 1.88 -16.20
N ASP A 104 9.83 2.95 -16.43
CA ASP A 104 10.53 3.68 -15.36
C ASP A 104 9.56 4.01 -14.22
N ASP A 105 8.30 4.26 -14.56
CA ASP A 105 7.22 4.50 -13.61
C ASP A 105 6.98 3.36 -12.61
N VAL A 106 7.04 2.11 -13.05
CA VAL A 106 6.86 0.95 -12.17
C VAL A 106 8.04 0.80 -11.21
N VAL A 107 9.26 1.06 -11.71
CA VAL A 107 10.47 1.01 -10.88
C VAL A 107 10.44 2.11 -9.83
N GLU A 108 10.09 3.34 -10.22
CA GLU A 108 9.99 4.48 -9.31
C GLU A 108 8.91 4.26 -8.24
N ASN A 109 7.73 3.73 -8.60
CA ASN A 109 6.69 3.38 -7.63
C ASN A 109 7.19 2.37 -6.59
N LYS A 110 7.94 1.34 -7.04
CA LYS A 110 8.53 0.36 -6.13
C LYS A 110 9.57 0.96 -5.19
N ILE A 111 10.39 1.89 -5.67
CA ILE A 111 11.39 2.59 -4.83
C ILE A 111 10.69 3.39 -3.73
N VAL A 112 9.69 4.19 -4.09
CA VAL A 112 8.91 4.98 -3.12
C VAL A 112 8.21 4.07 -2.12
N ALA A 113 7.53 3.03 -2.60
CA ALA A 113 6.84 2.06 -1.76
C ALA A 113 7.79 1.35 -0.78
N SER A 114 8.98 0.97 -1.23
CA SER A 114 9.98 0.32 -0.37
C SER A 114 10.48 1.23 0.75
N ARG A 115 10.67 2.53 0.48
CA ARG A 115 11.03 3.51 1.52
C ARG A 115 9.92 3.64 2.57
N MET A 116 8.66 3.77 2.13
CA MET A 116 7.51 3.80 3.04
C MET A 116 7.43 2.53 3.88
N ALA A 117 7.60 1.37 3.23
CA ALA A 117 7.52 0.08 3.91
C ALA A 117 8.59 -0.09 4.99
N LEU A 118 9.82 0.42 4.77
CA LEU A 118 10.87 0.42 5.77
C LEU A 118 10.46 1.22 7.01
N THR A 119 9.95 2.43 6.83
CA THR A 119 9.49 3.29 7.93
C THR A 119 8.37 2.63 8.74
N VAL A 120 7.39 2.04 8.05
CA VAL A 120 6.29 1.31 8.70
C VAL A 120 6.82 0.06 9.43
N ALA A 121 7.74 -0.68 8.80
CA ALA A 121 8.30 -1.89 9.39
C ALA A 121 9.08 -1.61 10.69
N GLU A 122 9.81 -0.50 10.77
CA GLU A 122 10.53 -0.11 11.99
C GLU A 122 9.59 0.08 13.19
N GLN A 123 8.37 0.56 12.96
CA GLN A 123 7.40 0.83 14.03
C GLN A 123 6.55 -0.38 14.42
N VAL A 124 6.25 -1.27 13.48
CA VAL A 124 5.26 -2.36 13.69
C VAL A 124 5.79 -3.75 13.31
N SER A 125 7.11 -3.94 13.21
CA SER A 125 7.75 -5.19 12.77
C SER A 125 7.25 -6.41 13.54
N GLN A 126 7.22 -6.34 14.86
CA GLN A 126 6.84 -7.47 15.72
C GLN A 126 5.40 -7.94 15.45
N GLN A 127 4.47 -7.01 15.28
CA GLN A 127 3.07 -7.30 15.01
C GLN A 127 2.90 -7.93 13.62
N PHE A 128 3.57 -7.36 12.61
CA PHE A 128 3.57 -7.90 11.26
C PHE A 128 4.16 -9.31 11.20
N ASP A 129 5.32 -9.54 11.80
CA ASP A 129 5.98 -10.84 11.81
C ASP A 129 5.14 -11.89 12.51
N SER A 130 4.53 -11.54 13.65
CA SER A 130 3.61 -12.44 14.35
C SER A 130 2.40 -12.82 13.49
N LEU A 131 1.80 -11.85 12.79
CA LEU A 131 0.66 -12.10 11.91
C LEU A 131 1.06 -12.97 10.72
N ARG A 132 2.19 -12.69 10.08
CA ARG A 132 2.73 -13.44 8.95
C ARG A 132 3.04 -14.88 9.32
N GLN A 133 3.76 -15.12 10.42
CA GLN A 133 4.09 -16.46 10.90
C GLN A 133 2.84 -17.28 11.18
N ARG A 134 1.84 -16.71 11.86
CA ARG A 134 0.57 -17.41 12.13
C ARG A 134 -0.16 -17.77 10.83
N THR A 135 -0.16 -16.87 9.85
CA THR A 135 -0.81 -17.12 8.57
C THR A 135 -0.08 -18.21 7.77
N GLN A 136 1.25 -18.20 7.75
CA GLN A 136 2.06 -19.25 7.12
C GLN A 136 1.83 -20.63 7.74
N VAL A 137 1.74 -20.70 9.08
CA VAL A 137 1.42 -21.95 9.78
C VAL A 137 0.03 -22.47 9.39
N LEU A 138 -0.97 -21.59 9.26
CA LEU A 138 -2.32 -21.97 8.84
C LEU A 138 -2.38 -22.46 7.39
N GLU A 139 -1.56 -21.90 6.50
CA GLU A 139 -1.56 -22.25 5.10
C GLU A 139 -0.61 -23.40 4.77
N GLY A 140 0.39 -23.67 5.62
CA GLY A 140 1.40 -24.68 5.41
C GLY A 140 2.35 -24.40 4.25
N GLN A 141 2.46 -23.13 3.86
CA GLN A 141 3.32 -22.67 2.76
C GLN A 141 3.87 -21.27 3.04
N ASP A 142 4.95 -20.94 2.33
CA ASP A 142 5.53 -19.59 2.40
C ASP A 142 4.59 -18.54 1.80
N MET A 143 4.65 -17.34 2.37
CA MET A 143 3.84 -16.21 1.94
C MET A 143 4.36 -15.66 0.60
N ASP A 144 3.44 -15.45 -0.34
CA ASP A 144 3.75 -14.85 -1.63
C ASP A 144 4.40 -13.46 -1.46
N SER A 145 5.25 -13.08 -2.43
CA SER A 145 5.88 -11.75 -2.45
C SER A 145 4.87 -10.61 -2.63
N THR A 146 3.70 -10.90 -3.17
CA THR A 146 2.60 -9.97 -3.43
C THR A 146 1.49 -10.02 -2.38
N ASP A 147 1.68 -10.78 -1.29
CA ASP A 147 0.68 -10.91 -0.24
C ASP A 147 0.42 -9.58 0.46
N ILE A 148 -0.85 -9.27 0.72
CA ILE A 148 -1.27 -8.03 1.38
C ILE A 148 -0.77 -7.90 2.84
N LEU A 149 -0.34 -8.98 3.47
CA LEU A 149 0.30 -8.95 4.78
C LEU A 149 1.78 -8.52 4.73
N ARG A 150 2.26 -8.00 3.62
CA ARG A 150 3.57 -7.39 3.48
C ARG A 150 3.45 -5.88 3.42
N ALA A 151 4.26 -5.17 4.20
CA ALA A 151 4.29 -3.71 4.20
C ALA A 151 4.58 -3.15 2.79
N GLU A 152 5.47 -3.81 2.04
CA GLU A 152 5.82 -3.43 0.68
C GLU A 152 4.61 -3.48 -0.26
N THR A 153 3.76 -4.50 -0.13
CA THR A 153 2.55 -4.64 -0.96
C THR A 153 1.52 -3.56 -0.62
N ILE A 154 1.32 -3.28 0.68
CA ILE A 154 0.40 -2.24 1.13
C ILE A 154 0.83 -0.88 0.58
N CYS A 155 2.11 -0.53 0.78
CA CYS A 155 2.68 0.75 0.33
C CYS A 155 2.69 0.86 -1.19
N LEU A 156 3.01 -0.24 -1.91
CA LEU A 156 3.01 -0.24 -3.36
C LEU A 156 1.61 0.06 -3.93
N LYS A 157 0.57 -0.59 -3.41
CA LYS A 157 -0.81 -0.31 -3.83
C LYS A 157 -1.21 1.14 -3.56
N LEU A 158 -0.82 1.70 -2.43
CA LEU A 158 -1.09 3.10 -2.08
C LEU A 158 -0.40 4.07 -3.04
N VAL A 159 0.87 3.81 -3.40
CA VAL A 159 1.65 4.63 -4.35
C VAL A 159 1.11 4.49 -5.77
N GLU A 160 0.78 3.28 -6.21
CA GLU A 160 0.17 3.04 -7.53
C GLU A 160 -1.13 3.84 -7.68
N GLN A 161 -1.99 3.80 -6.67
CA GLN A 161 -3.27 4.50 -6.68
C GLN A 161 -3.13 6.02 -6.57
N TRP A 162 -2.07 6.54 -5.91
CA TRP A 162 -1.73 7.95 -5.91
C TRP A 162 -1.45 8.45 -7.34
N VAL A 163 -0.61 7.73 -8.07
CA VAL A 163 -0.24 8.07 -9.44
C VAL A 163 -1.43 7.89 -10.40
N GLU A 164 -2.19 6.82 -10.24
CA GLU A 164 -3.37 6.54 -11.06
C GLU A 164 -4.48 7.58 -10.88
N ALA A 165 -4.61 8.14 -9.68
CA ALA A 165 -5.49 9.27 -9.42
C ALA A 165 -5.02 10.60 -10.05
N GLY A 166 -3.84 10.64 -10.69
CA GLY A 166 -3.29 11.83 -11.32
C GLY A 166 -2.48 12.72 -10.39
N LEU A 167 -2.09 12.22 -9.21
CA LEU A 167 -1.26 12.94 -8.25
C LEU A 167 0.23 12.70 -8.54
N PRO A 168 1.08 13.77 -8.57
CA PRO A 168 2.51 13.63 -8.82
C PRO A 168 3.24 12.87 -7.69
N ARG A 169 4.18 11.99 -8.05
CA ARG A 169 5.04 11.30 -7.07
C ARG A 169 5.86 12.26 -6.21
N THR A 170 6.29 13.37 -6.79
CA THR A 170 7.05 14.40 -6.08
C THR A 170 6.30 14.96 -4.87
N ASP A 171 4.97 15.03 -4.94
CA ASP A 171 4.16 15.52 -3.84
C ASP A 171 3.98 14.44 -2.77
N LEU A 172 3.87 13.18 -3.16
CA LEU A 172 3.90 12.06 -2.22
C LEU A 172 5.23 11.99 -1.46
N LEU A 173 6.36 12.13 -2.15
CA LEU A 173 7.68 12.16 -1.50
C LEU A 173 7.81 13.29 -0.48
N ARG A 174 7.26 14.48 -0.76
CA ARG A 174 7.22 15.59 0.19
C ARG A 174 6.44 15.26 1.47
N VAL A 175 5.39 14.46 1.35
CA VAL A 175 4.58 14.01 2.50
C VAL A 175 5.32 12.94 3.32
N ILE A 176 6.08 12.08 2.65
CA ILE A 176 6.77 10.95 3.30
C ILE A 176 8.07 11.38 3.98
N ASP A 177 8.86 12.26 3.35
CA ASP A 177 10.19 12.67 3.85
C ASP A 177 10.21 13.18 5.32
N PRO A 178 9.21 13.94 5.80
CA PRO A 178 9.15 14.34 7.20
C PRO A 178 8.85 13.19 8.15
N LEU A 179 8.02 12.21 7.72
CA LEU A 179 7.67 11.05 8.53
C LEU A 179 8.87 10.10 8.76
N GLN A 180 9.95 10.26 7.98
CA GLN A 180 11.19 9.49 8.14
C GLN A 180 12.20 10.13 9.10
N ARG A 181 11.93 11.36 9.56
CA ARG A 181 12.89 12.13 10.40
C ARG A 181 12.49 12.21 11.87
N GLU A 182 11.28 11.77 12.22
CA GLU A 182 10.79 11.64 13.60
C GLU A 182 10.89 10.20 14.10
#